data_8e19c8ccb72f33fbe2aaa6fc56523eac
#
_entry.id   8e19c8ccb72f33fbe2aaa6fc56523eac
#
_cell.length_a   1.000
_cell.length_b   1.000
_cell.length_c   1.000
_cell.angle_alpha   90.00
_cell.angle_beta   90.00
_cell.angle_gamma   90.00
#
_symmetry.space_group_name_H-M   'P 1'
#
loop_
_entity.id
_entity.type
_entity.pdbx_description
1 polymer ?
#
loop_
_entity_poly.entity_id
_entity_poly.type
_entity_poly.pdbx_seq_one_letter_code
_entity_poly.pdbx_strand_id
1 'polypeptide(L)'
;LVSLKLASFTICNPVDGSFYIVEERTSNVVHLNSQGTEINRFQIDTDGSENSGPEGIAVRDGQFFILNEKSPAQVCQMDATWQTVMTYDIGFADISGICYDATRSTFWLVSDQARTLFSWTPEAGVNEVYDLGNIDKAEGVAVSSNGIVRIVSDSTSRLYVLQLDS
;
A
#
# COMPACT_ATOMS: atom_id res chain seq x y z
N LEU A 1 16.07 -18.65 -5.84
CA LEU A 1 15.13 -17.79 -6.58
C LEU A 1 13.75 -18.02 -5.98
N VAL A 2 13.22 -17.02 -5.28
CA VAL A 2 11.84 -17.04 -4.80
C VAL A 2 10.95 -16.87 -6.03
N SER A 3 10.04 -17.82 -6.26
CA SER A 3 9.00 -17.67 -7.29
C SER A 3 7.87 -16.83 -6.72
N LEU A 4 7.92 -15.53 -6.95
CA LEU A 4 6.83 -14.62 -6.61
C LEU A 4 5.73 -14.79 -7.66
N LYS A 5 4.60 -15.34 -7.27
CA LYS A 5 3.42 -15.44 -8.14
C LYS A 5 2.62 -14.14 -8.04
N LEU A 6 2.86 -13.21 -8.96
CA LEU A 6 2.16 -11.92 -9.05
C LEU A 6 2.23 -11.16 -7.70
N ALA A 7 3.42 -10.62 -7.42
CA ALA A 7 3.62 -9.71 -6.30
C ALA A 7 3.04 -8.35 -6.69
N SER A 8 2.03 -7.88 -5.96
CA SER A 8 1.43 -6.59 -6.24
C SER A 8 2.21 -5.45 -5.59
N PHE A 9 2.63 -5.58 -4.32
CA PHE A 9 3.30 -4.48 -3.61
C PHE A 9 4.38 -4.95 -2.64
N THR A 10 5.38 -4.08 -2.43
CA THR A 10 6.55 -4.38 -1.59
C THR A 10 6.84 -3.20 -0.67
N ILE A 11 7.05 -3.48 0.62
CA ILE A 11 7.60 -2.52 1.56
C ILE A 11 8.96 -3.00 2.07
N CYS A 12 9.93 -2.09 2.14
CA CYS A 12 11.20 -2.31 2.81
C CYS A 12 11.12 -1.87 4.27
N ASN A 13 11.51 -2.76 5.19
CA ASN A 13 11.70 -2.40 6.59
C ASN A 13 13.02 -1.61 6.74
N PRO A 14 12.98 -0.34 7.11
CA PRO A 14 14.19 0.48 7.19
C PRO A 14 15.13 0.10 8.32
N VAL A 15 14.69 -0.73 9.28
CA VAL A 15 15.48 -1.13 10.46
C VAL A 15 16.47 -2.23 10.12
N ASP A 16 16.04 -3.25 9.37
CA ASP A 16 16.84 -4.44 9.07
C ASP A 16 17.01 -4.71 7.57
N GLY A 17 16.39 -3.89 6.71
CA GLY A 17 16.42 -4.02 5.26
C GLY A 17 15.65 -5.23 4.72
N SER A 18 14.81 -5.85 5.54
CA SER A 18 13.91 -6.92 5.10
C SER A 18 12.76 -6.36 4.24
N PHE A 19 12.10 -7.24 3.49
CA PHE A 19 11.01 -6.88 2.60
C PHE A 19 9.76 -7.67 2.96
N TYR A 20 8.61 -7.01 2.90
CA TYR A 20 7.31 -7.65 2.94
C TYR A 20 6.63 -7.46 1.59
N ILE A 21 6.18 -8.55 1.00
CA ILE A 21 5.57 -8.58 -0.32
C ILE A 21 4.17 -9.15 -0.17
N VAL A 22 3.20 -8.47 -0.74
CA VAL A 22 1.82 -8.93 -0.78
C VAL A 22 1.59 -9.72 -2.06
N GLU A 23 1.04 -10.92 -1.94
CA GLU A 23 0.57 -11.75 -3.05
C GLU A 23 -0.96 -11.71 -3.09
N GLU A 24 -1.51 -10.90 -3.98
CA GLU A 24 -2.95 -10.65 -4.14
C GLU A 24 -3.77 -11.95 -4.25
N ARG A 25 -3.45 -12.80 -5.24
CA ARG A 25 -4.23 -14.01 -5.56
C ARG A 25 -4.25 -15.08 -4.47
N THR A 26 -3.27 -15.09 -3.62
CA THR A 26 -3.14 -16.08 -2.55
C THR A 26 -3.40 -15.51 -1.18
N SER A 27 -3.65 -14.20 -1.10
CA SER A 27 -3.82 -13.45 0.15
C SER A 27 -2.71 -13.77 1.16
N ASN A 28 -1.45 -13.73 0.68
CA ASN A 28 -0.29 -13.96 1.53
C ASN A 28 0.55 -12.69 1.65
N VAL A 29 1.20 -12.54 2.80
CA VAL A 29 2.35 -11.66 2.98
C VAL A 29 3.61 -12.52 3.07
N VAL A 30 4.54 -12.28 2.16
CA VAL A 30 5.84 -12.96 2.12
C VAL A 30 6.88 -12.06 2.75
N HIS A 31 7.57 -12.55 3.78
CA HIS A 31 8.68 -11.86 4.43
C HIS A 31 10.00 -12.36 3.88
N LEU A 32 10.78 -11.48 3.28
CA LEU A 32 12.12 -11.75 2.74
C LEU A 32 13.17 -11.02 3.57
N ASN A 33 14.35 -11.63 3.72
CA ASN A 33 15.51 -10.90 4.26
C ASN A 33 16.06 -9.88 3.25
N SER A 34 17.06 -9.11 3.66
CA SER A 34 17.73 -8.10 2.81
C SER A 34 18.44 -8.69 1.57
N GLN A 35 18.66 -10.01 1.52
CA GLN A 35 19.20 -10.73 0.37
C GLN A 35 18.10 -11.32 -0.55
N GLY A 36 16.83 -11.10 -0.24
CA GLY A 36 15.69 -11.61 -1.01
C GLY A 36 15.38 -13.08 -0.76
N THR A 37 15.85 -13.65 0.35
CA THR A 37 15.49 -15.01 0.75
C THR A 37 14.24 -15.00 1.60
N GLU A 38 13.27 -15.86 1.29
CA GLU A 38 12.05 -16.01 2.09
C GLU A 38 12.39 -16.49 3.50
N ILE A 39 11.97 -15.70 4.50
CA ILE A 39 12.08 -16.01 5.92
C ILE A 39 10.80 -16.66 6.41
N ASN A 40 9.66 -16.08 6.00
CA ASN A 40 8.34 -16.52 6.44
C ASN A 40 7.25 -16.15 5.44
N ARG A 41 6.09 -16.75 5.59
CA ARG A 41 4.88 -16.51 4.79
C ARG A 41 3.67 -16.56 5.68
N PHE A 42 2.83 -15.55 5.59
CA PHE A 42 1.64 -15.40 6.42
C PHE A 42 0.41 -15.36 5.53
N GLN A 43 -0.55 -16.23 5.82
CA GLN A 43 -1.89 -16.13 5.24
C GLN A 43 -2.63 -15.00 5.95
N ILE A 44 -3.18 -14.06 5.20
CA ILE A 44 -4.03 -13.00 5.73
C ILE A 44 -5.46 -13.22 5.33
N ASP A 45 -6.37 -12.98 6.28
CA ASP A 45 -7.81 -13.00 6.03
C ASP A 45 -8.25 -11.57 5.70
N THR A 46 -8.59 -11.34 4.45
CA THR A 46 -9.02 -10.02 3.95
C THR A 46 -10.51 -9.97 3.65
N ASP A 47 -11.29 -11.01 4.04
CA ASP A 47 -12.72 -11.12 3.66
C ASP A 47 -12.99 -10.92 2.15
N GLY A 48 -11.95 -11.07 1.32
CA GLY A 48 -12.00 -10.83 -0.11
C GLY A 48 -12.50 -12.04 -0.90
N SER A 49 -13.18 -11.77 -2.01
CA SER A 49 -13.39 -12.78 -3.08
C SER A 49 -12.08 -12.93 -3.89
N GLU A 50 -11.98 -14.00 -4.71
CA GLU A 50 -10.77 -14.30 -5.52
C GLU A 50 -10.24 -13.14 -6.41
N ASN A 51 -11.02 -12.08 -6.59
CA ASN A 51 -10.67 -10.90 -7.40
C ASN A 51 -10.66 -9.59 -6.59
N SER A 52 -10.57 -9.63 -5.27
CA SER A 52 -10.50 -8.46 -4.40
C SER A 52 -9.55 -8.74 -3.23
N GLY A 53 -8.32 -9.05 -3.58
CA GLY A 53 -7.24 -9.36 -2.66
C GLY A 53 -6.54 -8.13 -2.11
N PRO A 54 -5.47 -8.34 -1.33
CA PRO A 54 -4.65 -7.26 -0.81
C PRO A 54 -3.83 -6.60 -1.92
N GLU A 55 -3.97 -5.30 -2.07
CA GLU A 55 -3.39 -4.45 -3.12
C GLU A 55 -2.20 -3.61 -2.63
N GLY A 56 -1.95 -3.57 -1.32
CA GLY A 56 -0.87 -2.77 -0.78
C GLY A 56 -0.55 -3.09 0.66
N ILE A 57 0.65 -2.71 1.07
CA ILE A 57 1.13 -2.87 2.44
C ILE A 57 1.92 -1.65 2.87
N ALA A 58 1.67 -1.17 4.09
CA ALA A 58 2.45 -0.12 4.73
C ALA A 58 2.74 -0.48 6.18
N VAL A 59 3.78 0.13 6.76
CA VAL A 59 4.17 -0.06 8.16
C VAL A 59 4.24 1.29 8.86
N ARG A 60 3.55 1.40 10.01
CA ARG A 60 3.62 2.51 10.94
C ARG A 60 3.94 1.97 12.33
N ASP A 61 5.03 2.41 12.91
CA ASP A 61 5.43 2.04 14.28
C ASP A 61 5.44 0.51 14.57
N GLY A 62 5.87 -0.27 13.56
CA GLY A 62 5.89 -1.73 13.64
C GLY A 62 4.54 -2.43 13.44
N GLN A 63 3.48 -1.69 13.19
CA GLN A 63 2.17 -2.23 12.83
C GLN A 63 1.97 -2.23 11.32
N PHE A 64 1.40 -3.31 10.79
CA PHE A 64 1.12 -3.47 9.38
C PHE A 64 -0.28 -3.00 9.04
N PHE A 65 -0.40 -2.32 7.92
CA PHE A 65 -1.64 -1.87 7.31
C PHE A 65 -1.72 -2.44 5.91
N ILE A 66 -2.73 -3.25 5.67
CA ILE A 66 -2.98 -3.90 4.38
C ILE A 66 -4.11 -3.16 3.68
N LEU A 67 -3.83 -2.69 2.48
CA LEU A 67 -4.84 -2.17 1.60
C LEU A 67 -5.55 -3.32 0.91
N ASN A 68 -6.86 -3.35 1.01
CA ASN A 68 -7.72 -4.34 0.37
C ASN A 68 -8.61 -3.67 -0.67
N GLU A 69 -8.48 -4.11 -1.94
CA GLU A 69 -9.35 -3.62 -3.01
C GLU A 69 -10.75 -4.16 -2.82
N LYS A 70 -11.62 -3.33 -2.32
CA LYS A 70 -13.07 -3.58 -2.24
C LYS A 70 -13.80 -2.32 -2.70
N SER A 71 -15.09 -2.45 -2.87
CA SER A 71 -15.96 -1.30 -3.13
C SER A 71 -16.96 -1.17 -1.96
N PRO A 72 -16.69 -0.25 -1.01
CA PRO A 72 -15.56 0.67 -0.89
C PRO A 72 -14.24 -0.01 -0.48
N ALA A 73 -13.12 0.60 -0.85
CA ALA A 73 -11.80 0.11 -0.47
C ALA A 73 -11.55 0.24 1.04
N GLN A 74 -10.83 -0.71 1.60
CA GLN A 74 -10.58 -0.83 3.03
C GLN A 74 -9.09 -0.89 3.33
N VAL A 75 -8.70 -0.34 4.48
CA VAL A 75 -7.38 -0.57 5.08
C VAL A 75 -7.57 -1.39 6.35
N CYS A 76 -6.92 -2.56 6.39
CA CYS A 76 -6.93 -3.48 7.51
C CYS A 76 -5.66 -3.31 8.33
N GLN A 77 -5.80 -2.98 9.61
CA GLN A 77 -4.68 -2.98 10.56
C GLN A 77 -4.50 -4.40 11.11
N MET A 78 -3.26 -4.89 11.07
CA MET A 78 -2.92 -6.25 11.47
C MET A 78 -2.23 -6.27 12.84
N ASP A 79 -2.45 -7.32 13.60
CA ASP A 79 -1.64 -7.62 14.79
C ASP A 79 -0.35 -8.38 14.44
N ALA A 80 0.44 -8.72 15.47
CA ALA A 80 1.69 -9.46 15.31
C ALA A 80 1.52 -10.90 14.79
N THR A 81 0.30 -11.42 14.77
CA THR A 81 -0.07 -12.75 14.26
C THR A 81 -0.72 -12.70 12.89
N TRP A 82 -0.75 -11.52 12.26
CA TRP A 82 -1.36 -11.23 10.96
C TRP A 82 -2.89 -11.43 10.93
N GLN A 83 -3.54 -11.20 12.08
CA GLN A 83 -4.99 -11.14 12.17
C GLN A 83 -5.45 -9.69 12.10
N THR A 84 -6.54 -9.44 11.37
CA THR A 84 -7.14 -8.11 11.30
C THR A 84 -7.73 -7.72 12.66
N VAL A 85 -7.23 -6.62 13.23
CA VAL A 85 -7.72 -6.07 14.51
C VAL A 85 -8.63 -4.87 14.31
N MET A 86 -8.49 -4.17 13.18
CA MET A 86 -9.33 -3.03 12.81
C MET A 86 -9.43 -2.92 11.29
N THR A 87 -10.61 -2.54 10.81
CA THR A 87 -10.86 -2.25 9.39
C THR A 87 -11.38 -0.82 9.26
N TYR A 88 -10.82 -0.08 8.31
CA TYR A 88 -11.18 1.30 8.00
C TYR A 88 -11.72 1.40 6.59
N ASP A 89 -12.97 1.86 6.45
CA ASP A 89 -13.54 2.19 5.15
C ASP A 89 -12.97 3.53 4.67
N ILE A 90 -12.37 3.55 3.48
CA ILE A 90 -11.68 4.74 2.99
C ILE A 90 -12.63 5.69 2.24
N GLY A 91 -13.75 5.18 1.74
CA GLY A 91 -14.74 6.00 1.03
C GLY A 91 -14.39 6.29 -0.44
N PHE A 92 -13.23 5.84 -0.92
CA PHE A 92 -12.86 5.85 -2.32
C PHE A 92 -12.92 4.43 -2.87
N ALA A 93 -13.26 4.30 -4.14
CA ALA A 93 -13.16 3.04 -4.87
C ALA A 93 -11.78 2.91 -5.52
N ASP A 94 -11.38 1.67 -5.82
CA ASP A 94 -10.22 1.38 -6.66
C ASP A 94 -8.93 2.06 -6.16
N ILE A 95 -8.59 1.80 -4.89
CA ILE A 95 -7.35 2.27 -4.30
C ILE A 95 -6.28 1.22 -4.55
N SER A 96 -5.28 1.57 -5.31
CA SER A 96 -4.25 0.69 -5.86
C SER A 96 -2.89 0.79 -5.17
N GLY A 97 -2.68 1.73 -4.25
CA GLY A 97 -1.41 1.85 -3.55
C GLY A 97 -1.48 2.60 -2.24
N ILE A 98 -0.61 2.21 -1.30
CA ILE A 98 -0.48 2.82 0.02
C ILE A 98 0.99 2.93 0.43
N CYS A 99 1.40 4.04 1.03
CA CYS A 99 2.67 4.16 1.75
C CYS A 99 2.51 4.99 3.02
N TYR A 100 3.41 4.79 3.99
CA TYR A 100 3.45 5.60 5.20
C TYR A 100 4.58 6.64 5.13
N ASP A 101 4.24 7.88 5.41
CA ASP A 101 5.16 9.00 5.55
C ASP A 101 5.39 9.30 7.04
N ALA A 102 6.50 8.84 7.57
CA ALA A 102 6.85 9.03 8.96
C ALA A 102 7.13 10.51 9.31
N THR A 103 7.53 11.33 8.33
CA THR A 103 7.81 12.76 8.54
C THR A 103 6.53 13.55 8.79
N ARG A 104 5.45 13.19 8.08
CA ARG A 104 4.14 13.84 8.22
C ARG A 104 3.16 13.04 9.08
N SER A 105 3.59 11.85 9.55
CA SER A 105 2.76 10.92 10.34
C SER A 105 1.42 10.58 9.67
N THR A 106 1.44 10.38 8.35
CA THR A 106 0.26 10.10 7.54
C THR A 106 0.50 8.98 6.53
N PHE A 107 -0.56 8.32 6.10
CA PHE A 107 -0.52 7.45 4.94
C PHE A 107 -0.88 8.24 3.68
N TRP A 108 -0.21 7.91 2.57
CA TRP A 108 -0.55 8.38 1.25
C TRP A 108 -1.11 7.22 0.44
N LEU A 109 -2.26 7.45 -0.18
CA LEU A 109 -2.97 6.47 -0.99
C LEU A 109 -3.24 7.04 -2.38
N VAL A 110 -3.24 6.16 -3.38
CA VAL A 110 -3.63 6.51 -4.75
C VAL A 110 -4.86 5.73 -5.15
N SER A 111 -5.77 6.40 -5.87
CA SER A 111 -6.93 5.78 -6.51
C SER A 111 -6.82 5.97 -8.02
N ASP A 112 -6.83 4.86 -8.76
CA ASP A 112 -6.85 4.91 -10.23
C ASP A 112 -8.16 5.49 -10.74
N GLN A 113 -9.30 4.96 -10.28
CA GLN A 113 -10.61 5.39 -10.76
C GLN A 113 -10.90 6.86 -10.45
N ALA A 114 -10.56 7.32 -9.24
CA ALA A 114 -10.75 8.72 -8.85
C ALA A 114 -9.62 9.63 -9.38
N ARG A 115 -8.53 9.08 -9.88
CA ARG A 115 -7.31 9.81 -10.30
C ARG A 115 -6.81 10.77 -9.23
N THR A 116 -6.75 10.29 -8.00
CA THR A 116 -6.37 11.10 -6.84
C THR A 116 -5.25 10.47 -6.05
N LEU A 117 -4.39 11.34 -5.52
CA LEU A 117 -3.52 11.07 -4.39
C LEU A 117 -4.17 11.72 -3.16
N PHE A 118 -4.25 11.02 -2.05
CA PHE A 118 -4.78 11.61 -0.83
C PHE A 118 -4.04 11.13 0.41
N SER A 119 -4.03 11.96 1.43
CA SER A 119 -3.53 11.61 2.75
C SER A 119 -4.63 11.09 3.64
N TRP A 120 -4.29 10.12 4.50
CA TRP A 120 -5.22 9.46 5.40
C TRP A 120 -4.54 9.04 6.70
N THR A 121 -5.27 9.10 7.80
CA THR A 121 -4.88 8.49 9.07
C THR A 121 -6.06 7.74 9.69
N PRO A 122 -5.81 6.68 10.48
CA PRO A 122 -6.86 6.00 11.25
C PRO A 122 -7.68 6.93 12.14
N GLU A 123 -7.03 7.96 12.66
CA GLU A 123 -7.59 8.87 13.66
C GLU A 123 -8.46 9.99 13.06
N ALA A 124 -8.08 10.48 11.87
CA ALA A 124 -8.72 11.63 11.25
C ALA A 124 -9.46 11.33 9.93
N GLY A 125 -9.23 10.15 9.36
CA GLY A 125 -9.73 9.81 8.02
C GLY A 125 -8.95 10.51 6.91
N VAL A 126 -9.59 10.76 5.77
CA VAL A 126 -9.01 11.48 4.62
C VAL A 126 -8.88 12.96 4.96
N ASN A 127 -7.70 13.54 4.68
CA ASN A 127 -7.38 14.93 5.00
C ASN A 127 -7.10 15.75 3.74
N GLU A 128 -6.03 15.43 3.00
CA GLU A 128 -5.63 16.17 1.79
C GLU A 128 -5.95 15.33 0.56
N VAL A 129 -6.38 15.99 -0.52
CA VAL A 129 -6.73 15.32 -1.78
C VAL A 129 -6.12 16.11 -2.93
N TYR A 130 -5.36 15.44 -3.78
CA TYR A 130 -4.69 16.00 -4.96
C TYR A 130 -5.17 15.30 -6.22
N ASP A 131 -5.55 16.09 -7.24
CA ASP A 131 -5.87 15.58 -8.58
C ASP A 131 -4.59 15.17 -9.30
N LEU A 132 -4.54 13.93 -9.76
CA LEU A 132 -3.42 13.40 -10.53
C LEU A 132 -3.51 13.70 -12.03
N GLY A 133 -4.59 14.36 -12.46
CA GLY A 133 -4.75 14.84 -13.83
C GLY A 133 -4.65 13.73 -14.88
N ASN A 134 -3.54 13.70 -15.62
CA ASN A 134 -3.31 12.75 -16.70
C ASN A 134 -2.51 11.50 -16.31
N ILE A 135 -2.37 11.22 -15.02
CA ILE A 135 -1.73 9.98 -14.56
C ILE A 135 -2.80 8.89 -14.50
N ASP A 136 -2.90 8.12 -15.57
CA ASP A 136 -3.81 6.98 -15.66
C ASP A 136 -3.18 5.75 -15.04
N LYS A 137 -3.99 4.86 -14.46
CA LYS A 137 -3.53 3.60 -13.88
C LYS A 137 -2.40 3.80 -12.87
N ALA A 138 -2.65 4.65 -11.87
CA ALA A 138 -1.74 4.82 -10.74
C ALA A 138 -1.82 3.57 -9.86
N GLU A 139 -0.76 2.75 -9.82
CA GLU A 139 -0.74 1.45 -9.15
C GLU A 139 0.09 1.45 -7.85
N GLY A 140 1.00 2.39 -7.70
CA GLY A 140 1.82 2.45 -6.51
C GLY A 140 2.28 3.85 -6.17
N VAL A 141 2.47 4.12 -4.88
CA VAL A 141 2.91 5.41 -4.36
C VAL A 141 4.02 5.25 -3.35
N ALA A 142 4.98 6.17 -3.40
CA ALA A 142 6.01 6.33 -2.37
C ALA A 142 6.26 7.82 -2.12
N VAL A 143 6.38 8.22 -0.87
CA VAL A 143 6.67 9.61 -0.49
C VAL A 143 7.95 9.67 0.33
N SER A 144 8.86 10.55 -0.06
CA SER A 144 10.11 10.77 0.66
C SER A 144 9.96 11.89 1.72
N SER A 145 10.86 11.91 2.70
CA SER A 145 10.84 12.86 3.80
C SER A 145 10.85 14.34 3.36
N ASN A 146 11.41 14.63 2.18
CA ASN A 146 11.41 15.98 1.58
C ASN A 146 10.17 16.27 0.69
N GLY A 147 9.14 15.44 0.75
CA GLY A 147 7.87 15.66 0.06
C GLY A 147 7.86 15.28 -1.42
N ILE A 148 8.88 14.57 -1.92
CA ILE A 148 8.83 14.05 -3.28
C ILE A 148 7.96 12.81 -3.32
N VAL A 149 6.88 12.88 -4.10
CA VAL A 149 5.98 11.78 -4.40
C VAL A 149 6.41 11.07 -5.66
N ARG A 150 6.41 9.75 -5.62
CA ARG A 150 6.67 8.89 -6.77
C ARG A 150 5.45 8.01 -6.99
N ILE A 151 4.91 8.03 -8.20
CA ILE A 151 3.76 7.23 -8.60
C ILE A 151 4.15 6.39 -9.80
N VAL A 152 3.92 5.10 -9.76
CA VAL A 152 4.06 4.21 -10.92
C VAL A 152 2.72 4.06 -11.60
N SER A 153 2.73 4.09 -12.93
CA SER A 153 1.54 3.90 -13.76
C SER A 153 1.74 2.69 -14.66
N ASP A 154 0.79 1.76 -14.62
CA ASP A 154 0.84 0.55 -15.43
C ASP A 154 0.55 0.86 -16.91
N SER A 155 -0.48 1.65 -17.20
CA SER A 155 -0.89 1.95 -18.59
C SER A 155 0.19 2.64 -19.41
N THR A 156 1.03 3.47 -18.77
CA THR A 156 2.09 4.22 -19.44
C THR A 156 3.47 3.62 -19.23
N SER A 157 3.61 2.64 -18.32
CA SER A 157 4.90 2.07 -17.87
C SER A 157 5.88 3.17 -17.44
N ARG A 158 5.39 4.18 -16.70
CA ARG A 158 6.16 5.35 -16.27
C ARG A 158 6.19 5.51 -14.77
N LEU A 159 7.28 6.11 -14.30
CA LEU A 159 7.40 6.68 -12.97
C LEU A 159 7.18 8.20 -13.07
N TYR A 160 6.16 8.68 -12.39
CA TYR A 160 5.91 10.11 -12.22
C TYR A 160 6.55 10.60 -10.92
N VAL A 161 7.14 11.77 -10.97
CA VAL A 161 7.77 12.41 -9.82
C VAL A 161 7.13 13.78 -9.63
N LEU A 162 6.48 13.95 -8.48
CA LEU A 162 5.75 15.15 -8.10
C LEU A 162 6.35 15.71 -6.81
N GLN A 163 6.05 16.98 -6.52
CA GLN A 163 6.43 17.62 -5.27
C GLN A 163 5.15 18.00 -4.53
N LEU A 164 5.03 17.59 -3.26
CA LEU A 164 3.99 18.13 -2.38
C LEU A 164 4.37 19.58 -2.05
N ASP A 165 3.42 20.47 -2.26
CA ASP A 165 3.57 21.85 -1.82
C ASP A 165 3.63 21.88 -0.29
N SER A 166 4.54 22.69 0.24
CA SER A 166 4.78 22.83 1.68
C SER A 166 3.81 23.81 2.31
#